data_6971e7943cf09d31364743918b5b7ddc
#
_entry.id   6971e7943cf09d31364743918b5b7ddc
#
_cell.length_a   1.000
_cell.length_b   1.000
_cell.length_c   1.000
_cell.angle_alpha   90.00
_cell.angle_beta   90.00
_cell.angle_gamma   90.00
#
_symmetry.space_group_name_H-M   'P 1'
#
loop_
_entity.id
_entity.type
_entity.pdbx_description
1 polymer ?
#
loop_
_entity_poly.entity_id
_entity_poly.type
_entity_poly.pdbx_seq_one_letter_code
_entity_poly.pdbx_strand_id
1 'polypeptide(L)'
;RRQPVEEVAMLMPNDPMARGGLQSNRSTMPPGVMPSSEVACRSELRRLGVAFRDVARIADGPTCGIDYPIELSGLASGVAIRPAVKLNCQVTLAFAKWVKFELVPSSRFRYLSGVGRITPMGGYSCRKMNSRSSNPWSEHARGNAIDIGTITLKNGKEIDVRSKSFFAFREKALLKAVRSDSCKYFSTVLGPGSDPNHWNHFHFDLRTRKSGYRHCD
;
A
#
# COMPACT_ATOMS: atom_id res chain seq x y z
N ARG A 1 33.36 -9.62 63.28
CA ARG A 1 31.89 -9.58 63.16
C ARG A 1 31.58 -8.83 61.88
N ARG A 2 31.14 -9.52 60.82
CA ARG A 2 30.63 -8.92 59.57
C ARG A 2 29.12 -9.00 59.67
N GLN A 3 28.43 -7.86 59.47
CA GLN A 3 26.99 -7.81 59.34
C GLN A 3 26.58 -8.24 57.92
N PRO A 4 25.44 -8.95 57.73
CA PRO A 4 24.94 -9.30 56.39
C PRO A 4 24.28 -8.06 55.76
N VAL A 5 24.55 -7.86 54.48
CA VAL A 5 23.85 -6.89 53.62
C VAL A 5 22.47 -7.45 53.27
N GLU A 6 21.44 -6.74 53.66
CA GLU A 6 20.06 -7.00 53.25
C GLU A 6 19.92 -6.78 51.77
N GLU A 7 19.55 -7.84 51.07
CA GLU A 7 19.19 -7.81 49.65
C GLU A 7 17.82 -7.15 49.48
N VAL A 8 17.79 -5.91 49.04
CA VAL A 8 16.56 -5.20 48.71
C VAL A 8 16.06 -5.75 47.39
N ALA A 9 15.09 -6.68 47.46
CA ALA A 9 14.34 -7.13 46.29
C ALA A 9 13.56 -5.93 45.73
N MET A 10 14.00 -5.38 44.58
CA MET A 10 13.21 -4.42 43.80
C MET A 10 11.98 -5.15 43.28
N LEU A 11 10.82 -4.84 43.88
CA LEU A 11 9.52 -5.17 43.31
C LEU A 11 9.37 -4.40 42.00
N MET A 12 9.54 -5.08 40.87
CA MET A 12 9.11 -4.55 39.57
C MET A 12 7.59 -4.39 39.59
N PRO A 13 7.05 -3.22 39.23
CA PRO A 13 5.61 -3.08 39.06
C PRO A 13 5.15 -4.02 37.94
N ASN A 14 4.13 -4.83 38.20
CA ASN A 14 3.43 -5.59 37.18
C ASN A 14 2.89 -4.62 36.13
N ASP A 15 3.45 -4.65 34.94
CA ASP A 15 3.00 -3.88 33.79
C ASP A 15 1.67 -4.47 33.28
N PRO A 16 0.53 -3.77 33.44
CA PRO A 16 -0.76 -4.28 32.95
C PRO A 16 -0.91 -4.24 31.44
N MET A 17 0.12 -3.79 30.70
CA MET A 17 0.07 -3.61 29.23
C MET A 17 0.45 -4.86 28.42
N ALA A 18 0.88 -5.97 29.04
CA ALA A 18 1.39 -7.14 28.31
C ALA A 18 0.33 -8.14 27.83
N ARG A 19 -0.97 -7.91 28.03
CA ARG A 19 -2.07 -8.80 27.61
C ARG A 19 -3.24 -8.10 26.93
N GLY A 20 -2.98 -7.09 26.12
CA GLY A 20 -3.98 -6.49 25.25
C GLY A 20 -3.73 -6.92 23.80
N GLY A 21 -4.39 -8.01 23.37
CA GLY A 21 -4.53 -8.27 21.94
C GLY A 21 -5.13 -7.02 21.30
N LEU A 22 -4.56 -6.56 20.19
CA LEU A 22 -5.11 -5.50 19.33
C LEU A 22 -6.51 -5.90 18.84
N GLN A 23 -7.50 -5.80 19.72
CA GLN A 23 -8.89 -5.68 19.31
C GLN A 23 -9.01 -4.29 18.69
N SER A 24 -9.28 -4.24 17.41
CA SER A 24 -9.61 -3.02 16.70
C SER A 24 -10.79 -2.35 17.41
N ASN A 25 -10.52 -1.33 18.21
CA ASN A 25 -11.53 -0.53 18.90
C ASN A 25 -12.31 0.29 17.86
N ARG A 26 -13.23 -0.37 17.15
CA ARG A 26 -14.20 0.29 16.24
C ARG A 26 -15.27 1.10 17.00
N SER A 27 -15.29 1.12 18.34
CA SER A 27 -16.49 1.47 19.10
C SER A 27 -16.43 2.70 20.01
N THR A 28 -15.36 3.47 20.05
CA THR A 28 -15.24 4.56 21.07
C THR A 28 -15.07 5.97 20.51
N MET A 29 -15.09 6.18 19.20
CA MET A 29 -15.04 7.53 18.64
C MET A 29 -16.44 8.07 18.34
N PRO A 30 -16.74 9.34 18.70
CA PRO A 30 -17.99 9.99 18.34
C PRO A 30 -18.22 9.93 16.82
N PRO A 31 -19.47 9.73 16.34
CA PRO A 31 -19.77 9.81 14.93
C PRO A 31 -19.29 11.12 14.34
N GLY A 32 -18.48 11.05 13.27
CA GLY A 32 -17.98 12.23 12.57
C GLY A 32 -16.56 12.69 12.91
N VAL A 33 -15.89 12.10 13.92
CA VAL A 33 -14.50 12.45 14.24
C VAL A 33 -13.55 11.48 13.55
N MET A 34 -12.68 12.01 12.67
CA MET A 34 -11.64 11.22 12.01
C MET A 34 -10.55 10.83 13.03
N PRO A 35 -10.11 9.55 13.06
CA PRO A 35 -9.01 9.12 13.92
C PRO A 35 -7.73 9.93 13.70
N SER A 36 -6.95 10.18 14.76
CA SER A 36 -5.69 10.92 14.66
C SER A 36 -4.70 10.28 13.67
N SER A 37 -4.68 8.96 13.58
CA SER A 37 -3.89 8.21 12.59
C SER A 37 -4.28 8.53 11.15
N GLU A 38 -5.57 8.69 10.86
CA GLU A 38 -6.08 9.09 9.54
C GLU A 38 -5.74 10.55 9.22
N VAL A 39 -5.85 11.44 10.22
CA VAL A 39 -5.44 12.84 10.09
C VAL A 39 -3.94 12.95 9.82
N ALA A 40 -3.11 12.24 10.57
CA ALA A 40 -1.66 12.21 10.37
C ALA A 40 -1.28 11.66 8.99
N CYS A 41 -1.93 10.58 8.55
CA CYS A 41 -1.70 9.99 7.24
C CYS A 41 -2.01 11.01 6.10
N ARG A 42 -3.14 11.72 6.18
CA ARG A 42 -3.50 12.75 5.19
C ARG A 42 -2.55 13.94 5.19
N SER A 43 -2.07 14.33 6.37
CA SER A 43 -1.03 15.37 6.49
C SER A 43 0.24 14.95 5.75
N GLU A 44 0.67 13.70 5.92
CA GLU A 44 1.83 13.14 5.22
C GLU A 44 1.61 13.09 3.70
N LEU A 45 0.42 12.68 3.23
CA LEU A 45 0.08 12.72 1.80
C LEU A 45 0.18 14.13 1.22
N ARG A 46 -0.34 15.15 1.93
CA ARG A 46 -0.24 16.55 1.49
C ARG A 46 1.22 17.01 1.43
N ARG A 47 2.03 16.65 2.46
CA ARG A 47 3.46 16.96 2.50
C ARG A 47 4.23 16.32 1.35
N LEU A 48 3.81 15.14 0.91
CA LEU A 48 4.38 14.46 -0.26
C LEU A 48 3.90 15.05 -1.59
N GLY A 49 2.94 15.98 -1.61
CA GLY A 49 2.38 16.54 -2.83
C GLY A 49 1.41 15.62 -3.55
N VAL A 50 0.68 14.78 -2.81
CA VAL A 50 -0.34 13.88 -3.37
C VAL A 50 -1.64 14.63 -3.60
N ALA A 51 -2.22 14.49 -4.78
CA ALA A 51 -3.54 15.00 -5.13
C ALA A 51 -4.61 13.94 -4.85
N PHE A 52 -5.42 14.19 -3.84
CA PHE A 52 -6.52 13.33 -3.42
C PHE A 52 -7.68 14.15 -2.88
N ARG A 53 -8.85 13.55 -2.79
CA ARG A 53 -10.01 14.08 -2.07
C ARG A 53 -10.59 13.04 -1.13
N ASP A 54 -11.12 13.49 -0.02
CA ASP A 54 -11.91 12.63 0.86
C ASP A 54 -13.26 12.33 0.17
N VAL A 55 -13.72 11.10 0.29
CA VAL A 55 -15.00 10.66 -0.26
C VAL A 55 -15.85 9.98 0.81
N ALA A 56 -17.14 9.83 0.56
CA ALA A 56 -18.05 9.22 1.51
C ALA A 56 -17.59 7.80 1.89
N ARG A 57 -17.86 7.43 3.14
CA ARG A 57 -17.62 6.07 3.66
C ARG A 57 -18.19 5.03 2.71
N ILE A 58 -17.44 3.98 2.46
CA ILE A 58 -17.89 2.81 1.69
C ILE A 58 -18.24 1.70 2.67
N ALA A 59 -19.44 1.13 2.54
CA ALA A 59 -19.95 0.07 3.40
C ALA A 59 -20.78 -0.92 2.58
N ASP A 60 -20.10 -1.79 1.83
CA ASP A 60 -20.72 -2.75 0.89
C ASP A 60 -20.89 -4.14 1.53
N GLY A 61 -21.09 -4.19 2.85
CA GLY A 61 -21.33 -5.41 3.61
C GLY A 61 -20.44 -5.54 4.85
N PRO A 62 -20.54 -6.65 5.59
CA PRO A 62 -19.88 -6.80 6.89
C PRO A 62 -18.34 -6.86 6.81
N THR A 63 -17.79 -7.20 5.65
CA THR A 63 -16.34 -7.37 5.44
C THR A 63 -15.77 -6.46 4.36
N CYS A 64 -16.62 -5.78 3.59
CA CYS A 64 -16.24 -4.86 2.53
C CYS A 64 -16.51 -3.42 2.94
N GLY A 65 -15.54 -2.56 2.72
CA GLY A 65 -15.71 -1.13 2.93
C GLY A 65 -14.42 -0.42 3.33
N ILE A 66 -14.51 0.89 3.36
CA ILE A 66 -13.44 1.78 3.83
C ILE A 66 -14.10 2.85 4.69
N ASP A 67 -13.72 2.95 5.96
CA ASP A 67 -14.33 3.92 6.88
C ASP A 67 -13.96 5.37 6.51
N TYR A 68 -12.72 5.60 6.07
CA TYR A 68 -12.21 6.92 5.68
C TYR A 68 -11.54 6.83 4.30
N PRO A 69 -12.31 6.63 3.22
CA PRO A 69 -11.74 6.47 1.90
C PRO A 69 -11.24 7.79 1.32
N ILE A 70 -10.20 7.70 0.52
CA ILE A 70 -9.75 8.79 -0.34
C ILE A 70 -9.83 8.37 -1.80
N GLU A 71 -10.05 9.34 -2.68
CA GLU A 71 -9.93 9.16 -4.12
C GLU A 71 -8.64 9.79 -4.59
N LEU A 72 -7.70 8.94 -4.99
CA LEU A 72 -6.37 9.31 -5.46
C LEU A 72 -6.43 9.71 -6.94
N SER A 73 -5.97 10.92 -7.30
CA SER A 73 -5.97 11.42 -8.68
C SER A 73 -4.59 11.84 -9.19
N GLY A 74 -3.59 11.99 -8.30
CA GLY A 74 -2.25 12.36 -8.70
C GLY A 74 -1.23 12.26 -7.58
N LEU A 75 0.04 12.25 -7.96
CA LEU A 75 1.19 12.15 -7.05
C LEU A 75 2.18 13.28 -7.32
N ALA A 76 3.17 13.39 -6.44
CA ALA A 76 4.26 14.35 -6.59
C ALA A 76 4.89 14.33 -7.98
N SER A 77 5.54 15.43 -8.36
CA SER A 77 6.22 15.60 -9.65
C SER A 77 5.27 15.58 -10.88
N GLY A 78 3.96 15.79 -10.65
CA GLY A 78 2.96 15.84 -11.72
C GLY A 78 2.59 14.47 -12.30
N VAL A 79 2.73 13.39 -11.52
CA VAL A 79 2.30 12.05 -11.92
C VAL A 79 0.78 11.95 -11.80
N ALA A 80 0.08 11.83 -12.90
CA ALA A 80 -1.38 11.65 -12.92
C ALA A 80 -1.76 10.19 -12.62
N ILE A 81 -2.84 9.99 -11.86
CA ILE A 81 -3.48 8.69 -11.68
C ILE A 81 -4.78 8.70 -12.47
N ARG A 82 -4.88 7.90 -13.50
CA ARG A 82 -6.04 7.86 -14.42
C ARG A 82 -6.38 6.42 -14.81
N PRO A 83 -7.63 5.96 -14.53
CA PRO A 83 -8.66 6.66 -13.76
C PRO A 83 -8.25 6.89 -12.29
N ALA A 84 -8.91 7.84 -11.60
CA ALA A 84 -8.74 7.99 -10.17
C ALA A 84 -9.26 6.76 -9.42
N VAL A 85 -8.64 6.40 -8.29
CA VAL A 85 -8.98 5.18 -7.55
C VAL A 85 -9.31 5.47 -6.10
N LYS A 86 -10.26 4.72 -5.54
CA LYS A 86 -10.64 4.77 -4.13
C LYS A 86 -9.77 3.79 -3.34
N LEU A 87 -9.11 4.29 -2.29
CA LEU A 87 -8.17 3.55 -1.45
C LEU A 87 -8.29 3.99 0.00
N ASN A 88 -7.72 3.23 0.94
CA ASN A 88 -7.44 3.74 2.27
C ASN A 88 -6.17 4.64 2.25
N CYS A 89 -6.02 5.44 3.30
CA CYS A 89 -4.90 6.39 3.37
C CYS A 89 -3.55 5.68 3.43
N GLN A 90 -3.43 4.57 4.14
CA GLN A 90 -2.18 3.86 4.41
C GLN A 90 -1.56 3.28 3.13
N VAL A 91 -2.34 2.57 2.31
CA VAL A 91 -1.84 2.04 1.03
C VAL A 91 -1.52 3.17 0.06
N THR A 92 -2.28 4.25 0.08
CA THR A 92 -1.99 5.43 -0.73
C THR A 92 -0.66 6.06 -0.34
N LEU A 93 -0.37 6.15 0.95
CA LEU A 93 0.90 6.68 1.46
C LEU A 93 2.10 5.81 1.05
N ALA A 94 1.96 4.48 1.18
CA ALA A 94 2.97 3.54 0.73
C ALA A 94 3.22 3.67 -0.78
N PHE A 95 2.14 3.79 -1.56
CA PHE A 95 2.20 3.96 -3.01
C PHE A 95 2.86 5.29 -3.42
N ALA A 96 2.51 6.38 -2.77
CA ALA A 96 3.12 7.68 -3.03
C ALA A 96 4.63 7.69 -2.74
N LYS A 97 5.05 7.06 -1.65
CA LYS A 97 6.48 6.89 -1.30
C LYS A 97 7.20 6.05 -2.34
N TRP A 98 6.66 4.91 -2.72
CA TRP A 98 7.25 4.05 -3.74
C TRP A 98 7.40 4.77 -5.09
N VAL A 99 6.37 5.49 -5.56
CA VAL A 99 6.47 6.26 -6.82
C VAL A 99 7.54 7.33 -6.73
N LYS A 100 7.59 8.08 -5.61
CA LYS A 100 8.53 9.18 -5.43
C LYS A 100 9.98 8.72 -5.33
N PHE A 101 10.24 7.65 -4.56
CA PHE A 101 11.59 7.26 -4.20
C PHE A 101 12.17 6.14 -5.06
N GLU A 102 11.33 5.33 -5.72
CA GLU A 102 11.79 4.19 -6.53
C GLU A 102 11.41 4.34 -8.01
N LEU A 103 10.12 4.49 -8.34
CA LEU A 103 9.66 4.47 -9.73
C LEU A 103 10.16 5.67 -10.54
N VAL A 104 10.00 6.89 -10.02
CA VAL A 104 10.40 8.11 -10.74
C VAL A 104 11.92 8.19 -10.92
N PRO A 105 12.77 7.96 -9.90
CA PRO A 105 14.22 7.92 -10.09
C PRO A 105 14.66 6.82 -11.07
N SER A 106 14.11 5.61 -10.95
CA SER A 106 14.42 4.48 -11.82
C SER A 106 14.07 4.73 -13.29
N SER A 107 12.92 5.41 -13.55
CA SER A 107 12.53 5.79 -14.91
C SER A 107 13.44 6.89 -15.48
N ARG A 108 13.80 7.91 -14.68
CA ARG A 108 14.74 8.96 -15.08
C ARG A 108 16.11 8.39 -15.43
N PHE A 109 16.62 7.47 -14.62
CA PHE A 109 17.91 6.83 -14.88
C PHE A 109 17.91 6.04 -16.20
N ARG A 110 16.83 5.28 -16.48
CA ARG A 110 16.78 4.38 -17.64
C ARG A 110 16.29 5.04 -18.93
N TYR A 111 15.43 6.06 -18.82
CA TYR A 111 14.77 6.67 -19.97
C TYR A 111 15.05 8.16 -20.14
N LEU A 112 15.83 8.77 -19.23
CA LEU A 112 16.02 10.21 -19.15
C LEU A 112 14.67 10.96 -19.10
N SER A 113 13.64 10.28 -18.62
CA SER A 113 12.26 10.78 -18.57
C SER A 113 11.61 10.33 -17.27
N GLY A 114 10.93 11.26 -16.59
CA GLY A 114 10.13 10.94 -15.42
C GLY A 114 8.79 10.30 -15.80
N VAL A 115 8.05 9.86 -14.79
CA VAL A 115 6.69 9.32 -14.94
C VAL A 115 5.72 10.49 -15.11
N GLY A 116 4.81 10.40 -16.09
CA GLY A 116 3.72 11.34 -16.35
C GLY A 116 2.37 10.84 -15.89
N ARG A 117 2.11 9.54 -16.03
CA ARG A 117 0.84 8.91 -15.65
C ARG A 117 1.06 7.48 -15.21
N ILE A 118 0.25 7.04 -14.26
CA ILE A 118 0.05 5.63 -13.91
C ILE A 118 -1.42 5.31 -14.16
N THR A 119 -1.66 4.19 -14.86
CA THR A 119 -3.00 3.68 -15.13
C THR A 119 -3.24 2.48 -14.21
N PRO A 120 -4.01 2.66 -13.11
CA PRO A 120 -4.38 1.55 -12.26
C PRO A 120 -5.39 0.64 -12.95
N MET A 121 -5.33 -0.65 -12.63
CA MET A 121 -6.31 -1.66 -13.02
C MET A 121 -7.33 -1.93 -11.90
N GLY A 122 -7.02 -1.57 -10.67
CA GLY A 122 -7.90 -1.76 -9.53
C GLY A 122 -7.50 -0.96 -8.29
N GLY A 123 -8.51 -0.54 -7.54
CA GLY A 123 -8.45 -0.01 -6.19
C GLY A 123 -9.47 -0.78 -5.33
N TYR A 124 -10.41 -0.06 -4.69
CA TYR A 124 -11.48 -0.72 -3.94
C TYR A 124 -12.34 -1.63 -4.82
N SER A 125 -12.54 -2.86 -4.37
CA SER A 125 -13.45 -3.83 -4.99
C SER A 125 -13.89 -4.87 -3.96
N CYS A 126 -15.19 -4.95 -3.69
CA CYS A 126 -15.76 -5.94 -2.75
C CYS A 126 -15.75 -7.33 -3.39
N ARG A 127 -14.65 -8.06 -3.22
CA ARG A 127 -14.47 -9.41 -3.75
C ARG A 127 -13.52 -10.25 -2.90
N LYS A 128 -13.65 -11.55 -3.00
CA LYS A 128 -12.65 -12.50 -2.48
C LYS A 128 -11.43 -12.57 -3.41
N MET A 129 -10.31 -13.06 -2.89
CA MET A 129 -9.08 -13.24 -3.66
C MET A 129 -9.34 -14.08 -4.90
N ASN A 130 -8.82 -13.63 -6.05
CA ASN A 130 -8.99 -14.28 -7.37
C ASN A 130 -10.46 -14.55 -7.74
N SER A 131 -11.40 -13.78 -7.18
CA SER A 131 -12.86 -13.92 -7.39
C SER A 131 -13.41 -15.33 -7.10
N ARG A 132 -12.73 -16.13 -6.27
CA ARG A 132 -13.16 -17.47 -5.87
C ARG A 132 -13.86 -17.44 -4.51
N SER A 133 -15.05 -18.02 -4.43
CA SER A 133 -15.89 -18.01 -3.21
C SER A 133 -15.24 -18.69 -2.01
N SER A 134 -14.37 -19.69 -2.23
CA SER A 134 -13.63 -20.42 -1.19
C SER A 134 -12.45 -19.63 -0.61
N ASN A 135 -11.98 -18.60 -1.32
CA ASN A 135 -10.80 -17.84 -0.89
C ASN A 135 -11.12 -16.80 0.21
N PRO A 136 -10.12 -16.36 0.97
CA PRO A 136 -10.23 -15.24 1.88
C PRO A 136 -10.65 -13.95 1.14
N TRP A 137 -11.10 -12.95 1.92
CA TRP A 137 -11.35 -11.62 1.38
C TRP A 137 -10.06 -10.97 0.87
N SER A 138 -10.17 -10.33 -0.29
CA SER A 138 -9.09 -9.56 -0.89
C SER A 138 -8.82 -8.28 -0.09
N GLU A 139 -7.58 -7.79 -0.10
CA GLU A 139 -7.25 -6.48 0.46
C GLU A 139 -7.92 -5.34 -0.32
N HIS A 140 -8.28 -5.54 -1.58
CA HIS A 140 -9.12 -4.62 -2.34
C HIS A 140 -10.49 -4.37 -1.67
N ALA A 141 -11.05 -5.36 -0.97
CA ALA A 141 -12.31 -5.23 -0.27
C ALA A 141 -12.27 -4.24 0.91
N ARG A 142 -11.08 -3.81 1.31
CA ARG A 142 -10.83 -2.80 2.35
C ARG A 142 -10.11 -1.56 1.82
N GLY A 143 -10.00 -1.44 0.49
CA GLY A 143 -9.21 -0.38 -0.15
C GLY A 143 -7.73 -0.41 0.21
N ASN A 144 -7.21 -1.55 0.64
CA ASN A 144 -5.86 -1.74 1.15
C ASN A 144 -4.91 -2.34 0.10
N ALA A 145 -5.30 -2.28 -1.17
CA ALA A 145 -4.52 -2.76 -2.31
C ALA A 145 -4.70 -1.87 -3.54
N ILE A 146 -3.68 -1.85 -4.40
CA ILE A 146 -3.71 -1.19 -5.70
C ILE A 146 -3.12 -2.11 -6.77
N ASP A 147 -3.81 -2.20 -7.91
CA ASP A 147 -3.33 -2.88 -9.11
C ASP A 147 -2.85 -1.86 -10.14
N ILE A 148 -1.67 -2.09 -10.75
CA ILE A 148 -1.04 -1.18 -11.71
C ILE A 148 -0.83 -1.90 -13.02
N GLY A 149 -1.46 -1.41 -14.10
CA GLY A 149 -1.37 -1.99 -15.44
C GLY A 149 -0.35 -1.32 -16.35
N THR A 150 -0.32 0.02 -16.36
CA THR A 150 0.54 0.77 -17.30
C THR A 150 1.18 1.97 -16.63
N ILE A 151 2.43 2.22 -16.98
CA ILE A 151 3.21 3.40 -16.59
C ILE A 151 3.51 4.18 -17.86
N THR A 152 3.03 5.44 -17.95
CA THR A 152 3.33 6.34 -19.07
C THR A 152 4.38 7.35 -18.62
N LEU A 153 5.49 7.43 -19.33
CA LEU A 153 6.53 8.41 -19.09
C LEU A 153 6.16 9.79 -19.63
N LYS A 154 6.83 10.85 -19.18
CA LYS A 154 6.58 12.22 -19.64
C LYS A 154 6.88 12.43 -21.12
N ASN A 155 7.75 11.61 -21.72
CA ASN A 155 8.04 11.62 -23.15
C ASN A 155 7.01 10.84 -23.99
N GLY A 156 5.90 10.41 -23.41
CA GLY A 156 4.82 9.68 -24.07
C GLY A 156 5.00 8.16 -24.16
N LYS A 157 6.18 7.61 -23.79
CA LYS A 157 6.37 6.15 -23.83
C LYS A 157 5.49 5.46 -22.81
N GLU A 158 4.73 4.47 -23.28
CA GLU A 158 3.93 3.58 -22.43
C GLU A 158 4.70 2.29 -22.13
N ILE A 159 4.64 1.87 -20.88
CA ILE A 159 5.26 0.67 -20.35
C ILE A 159 4.18 -0.14 -19.64
N ASP A 160 3.64 -1.13 -20.32
CA ASP A 160 2.73 -2.09 -19.72
C ASP A 160 3.46 -2.97 -18.72
N VAL A 161 2.82 -3.32 -17.63
CA VAL A 161 3.40 -4.22 -16.62
C VAL A 161 3.47 -5.67 -17.09
N ARG A 162 2.55 -6.10 -17.97
CA ARG A 162 2.53 -7.47 -18.50
C ARG A 162 3.90 -7.96 -18.97
N SER A 163 4.09 -9.25 -19.03
CA SER A 163 5.31 -9.90 -19.55
C SER A 163 5.74 -9.32 -20.90
N LYS A 164 7.03 -9.02 -21.02
CA LYS A 164 7.62 -8.37 -22.18
C LYS A 164 8.29 -9.36 -23.12
N SER A 165 8.32 -9.01 -24.41
CA SER A 165 9.10 -9.74 -25.42
C SER A 165 10.58 -9.79 -25.06
N PHE A 166 11.31 -10.71 -25.70
CA PHE A 166 12.75 -10.87 -25.44
C PHE A 166 13.54 -9.55 -25.64
N PHE A 167 13.17 -8.76 -26.64
CA PHE A 167 13.88 -7.51 -26.99
C PHE A 167 13.57 -6.29 -26.11
N ALA A 168 12.63 -6.37 -25.18
CA ALA A 168 12.25 -5.26 -24.30
C ALA A 168 13.16 -5.13 -23.06
N PHE A 169 14.47 -5.16 -23.23
CA PHE A 169 15.44 -5.20 -22.10
C PHE A 169 15.30 -4.05 -21.13
N ARG A 170 15.13 -2.82 -21.64
CA ARG A 170 15.03 -1.62 -20.82
C ARG A 170 13.76 -1.60 -19.98
N GLU A 171 12.64 -2.03 -20.57
CA GLU A 171 11.36 -2.15 -19.87
C GLU A 171 11.41 -3.25 -18.80
N LYS A 172 11.96 -4.43 -19.13
CA LYS A 172 12.18 -5.51 -18.17
C LYS A 172 13.05 -5.06 -16.99
N ALA A 173 14.15 -4.35 -17.26
CA ALA A 173 15.04 -3.85 -16.23
C ALA A 173 14.36 -2.83 -15.32
N LEU A 174 13.53 -1.93 -15.86
CA LEU A 174 12.72 -1.00 -15.07
C LEU A 174 11.74 -1.76 -14.19
N LEU A 175 10.87 -2.60 -14.79
CA LEU A 175 9.81 -3.30 -14.09
C LEU A 175 10.36 -4.23 -13.00
N LYS A 176 11.46 -4.95 -13.27
CA LYS A 176 12.12 -5.80 -12.28
C LYS A 176 12.64 -4.99 -11.09
N ALA A 177 13.34 -3.87 -11.36
CA ALA A 177 13.90 -3.03 -10.30
C ALA A 177 12.79 -2.45 -9.40
N VAL A 178 11.79 -1.79 -9.98
CA VAL A 178 10.73 -1.13 -9.20
C VAL A 178 9.83 -2.12 -8.47
N ARG A 179 9.64 -3.35 -9.00
CA ARG A 179 8.94 -4.43 -8.32
C ARG A 179 9.72 -4.92 -7.10
N SER A 180 11.02 -5.18 -7.26
CA SER A 180 11.88 -5.55 -6.14
C SER A 180 11.90 -4.49 -5.03
N ASP A 181 12.01 -3.21 -5.41
CA ASP A 181 12.03 -2.09 -4.47
C ASP A 181 10.68 -1.86 -3.77
N SER A 182 9.56 -2.30 -4.37
CA SER A 182 8.23 -2.14 -3.76
C SER A 182 8.07 -2.92 -2.45
N CYS A 183 8.86 -3.98 -2.24
CA CYS A 183 8.89 -4.73 -0.99
C CYS A 183 9.31 -3.92 0.24
N LYS A 184 9.95 -2.77 0.05
CA LYS A 184 10.26 -1.83 1.13
C LYS A 184 9.00 -1.16 1.69
N TYR A 185 7.97 -1.03 0.86
CA TYR A 185 6.75 -0.26 1.14
C TYR A 185 5.52 -1.11 1.37
N PHE A 186 5.43 -2.30 0.75
CA PHE A 186 4.24 -3.15 0.76
C PHE A 186 4.54 -4.50 1.43
N SER A 187 3.51 -5.12 1.99
CA SER A 187 3.61 -6.44 2.62
C SER A 187 3.28 -7.59 1.68
N THR A 188 2.60 -7.31 0.57
CA THR A 188 2.42 -8.21 -0.57
C THR A 188 2.77 -7.48 -1.85
N VAL A 189 3.61 -8.13 -2.67
CA VAL A 189 4.03 -7.65 -3.99
C VAL A 189 3.91 -8.82 -4.96
N LEU A 190 2.99 -8.72 -5.91
CA LEU A 190 2.79 -9.71 -6.96
C LEU A 190 2.87 -9.04 -8.33
N GLY A 191 3.15 -9.83 -9.36
CA GLY A 191 3.22 -9.33 -10.72
C GLY A 191 3.45 -10.45 -11.74
N PRO A 192 3.79 -10.14 -12.99
CA PRO A 192 4.03 -11.15 -14.00
C PRO A 192 5.07 -12.18 -13.56
N GLY A 193 4.65 -13.46 -13.52
CA GLY A 193 5.47 -14.57 -13.05
C GLY A 193 5.15 -15.07 -11.65
N SER A 194 4.45 -14.30 -10.81
CA SER A 194 4.03 -14.75 -9.47
C SER A 194 2.98 -15.87 -9.55
N ASP A 195 1.92 -15.61 -10.28
CA ASP A 195 0.83 -16.56 -10.54
C ASP A 195 0.01 -16.17 -11.79
N PRO A 196 -0.89 -17.06 -12.28
CA PRO A 196 -1.67 -16.79 -13.48
C PRO A 196 -2.61 -15.58 -13.40
N ASN A 197 -3.00 -15.11 -12.21
CA ASN A 197 -3.93 -14.00 -12.06
C ASN A 197 -3.23 -12.64 -12.14
N HIS A 198 -1.90 -12.60 -11.94
CA HIS A 198 -1.09 -11.38 -11.93
C HIS A 198 -0.17 -11.24 -13.16
N TRP A 199 -0.52 -11.88 -14.30
CA TRP A 199 0.31 -11.89 -15.51
C TRP A 199 0.45 -10.53 -16.21
N ASN A 200 -0.46 -9.59 -15.96
CA ASN A 200 -0.57 -8.32 -16.69
C ASN A 200 -0.56 -7.06 -15.81
N HIS A 201 -0.37 -7.19 -14.50
CA HIS A 201 -0.34 -6.05 -13.58
C HIS A 201 0.54 -6.33 -12.36
N PHE A 202 0.96 -5.28 -11.68
CA PHE A 202 1.47 -5.37 -10.32
C PHE A 202 0.30 -5.25 -9.35
N HIS A 203 0.25 -6.15 -8.37
CA HIS A 203 -0.61 -6.05 -7.20
C HIS A 203 0.23 -5.71 -5.98
N PHE A 204 -0.10 -4.62 -5.30
CA PHE A 204 0.56 -4.17 -4.08
C PHE A 204 -0.45 -3.99 -2.96
N ASP A 205 -0.19 -4.60 -1.79
CA ASP A 205 -1.05 -4.46 -0.63
C ASP A 205 -0.28 -4.32 0.70
N LEU A 206 -1.02 -3.94 1.76
CA LEU A 206 -0.53 -3.84 3.13
C LEU A 206 -1.17 -4.90 4.04
N ARG A 207 -1.33 -6.12 3.56
CA ARG A 207 -1.90 -7.22 4.34
C ARG A 207 -1.10 -7.46 5.61
N THR A 208 -1.78 -7.39 6.76
CA THR A 208 -1.17 -7.72 8.05
C THR A 208 -1.09 -9.22 8.22
N ARG A 209 0.11 -9.74 8.53
CA ARG A 209 0.37 -11.14 8.85
C ARG A 209 0.95 -11.26 10.25
N LYS A 210 0.46 -12.22 11.05
CA LYS A 210 0.90 -12.43 12.45
C LYS A 210 2.42 -12.61 12.57
N SER A 211 3.04 -13.26 11.60
CA SER A 211 4.49 -13.50 11.57
C SER A 211 5.32 -12.29 11.14
N GLY A 212 4.70 -11.19 10.69
CA GLY A 212 5.41 -10.08 10.04
C GLY A 212 5.95 -10.41 8.64
N TYR A 213 5.67 -11.62 8.12
CA TYR A 213 6.16 -12.06 6.81
C TYR A 213 5.65 -11.15 5.69
N ARG A 214 6.56 -10.75 4.80
CA ARG A 214 6.26 -10.05 3.54
C ARG A 214 6.32 -11.04 2.39
N HIS A 215 5.29 -11.05 1.58
CA HIS A 215 5.20 -11.87 0.39
C HIS A 215 5.58 -11.04 -0.82
N CYS A 216 6.81 -11.17 -1.25
CA CYS A 216 7.39 -10.43 -2.37
C CYS A 216 7.89 -11.43 -3.40
N ASP A 217 7.13 -11.60 -4.48
CA ASP A 217 7.38 -12.62 -5.50
C ASP A 217 7.62 -11.97 -6.88
#